data_388f3c36556b1c33a386ce0f6cb59b32
#
_entry.id   388f3c36556b1c33a386ce0f6cb59b32
#
_cell.length_a   1.000
_cell.length_b   1.000
_cell.length_c   1.000
_cell.angle_alpha   90.00
_cell.angle_beta   90.00
_cell.angle_gamma   90.00
#
_symmetry.space_group_name_H-M   'P 1'
#
loop_
_entity.id
_entity.type
_entity.pdbx_description
1 polymer ?
#
loop_
_entity_poly.entity_id
_entity_poly.type
_entity_poly.pdbx_seq_one_letter_code
_entity_poly.pdbx_strand_id
1 'polypeptide(L)'
;MNGARPQRGFSLLEVIAAIMLLAIAFTALMKVAGASINLTHNAAEHSEAAMWARSLLDSAFVGEPVRPGGRSGRFNPQYRWQLDVTPWNQAGPALPGATLQLYQLDLTVSWGPPAHPRSAHFRTLRLGGPVLAGNAQASP
;
A
#
# COMPACT_ATOMS: atom_id res chain seq x y z
N MET A 1 -32.08 -66.51 26.27
CA MET A 1 -30.68 -66.52 25.80
C MET A 1 -30.21 -65.08 25.60
N ASN A 2 -29.56 -64.53 26.63
CA ASN A 2 -29.07 -63.14 26.55
C ASN A 2 -27.64 -63.15 25.99
N GLY A 3 -27.49 -62.72 24.76
CA GLY A 3 -26.20 -62.52 24.13
C GLY A 3 -25.51 -61.29 24.71
N ALA A 4 -24.54 -61.48 25.58
CA ALA A 4 -23.67 -60.45 26.07
C ALA A 4 -22.84 -59.90 24.87
N ARG A 5 -23.09 -58.65 24.50
CA ARG A 5 -22.28 -57.94 23.52
C ARG A 5 -20.91 -57.66 24.17
N PRO A 6 -19.78 -58.02 23.50
CA PRO A 6 -18.46 -57.69 24.02
C PRO A 6 -18.29 -56.17 24.06
N GLN A 7 -18.12 -55.60 25.23
CA GLN A 7 -17.68 -54.22 25.40
C GLN A 7 -16.23 -54.14 24.95
N ARG A 8 -15.99 -53.50 23.80
CA ARG A 8 -14.64 -53.16 23.33
C ARG A 8 -14.23 -51.90 24.14
N GLY A 9 -13.31 -52.11 25.07
CA GLY A 9 -12.63 -51.00 25.73
C GLY A 9 -11.64 -50.34 24.78
N PHE A 10 -11.48 -49.06 24.87
CA PHE A 10 -10.44 -48.33 24.14
C PHE A 10 -9.05 -48.81 24.56
N SER A 11 -8.18 -49.06 23.60
CA SER A 11 -6.78 -49.37 23.83
C SER A 11 -6.04 -48.11 24.30
N LEU A 12 -5.13 -48.25 25.26
CA LEU A 12 -4.27 -47.14 25.69
C LEU A 12 -3.49 -46.54 24.52
N LEU A 13 -3.06 -47.35 23.56
CA LEU A 13 -2.40 -46.92 22.33
C LEU A 13 -3.29 -46.02 21.47
N GLU A 14 -4.58 -46.31 21.37
CA GLU A 14 -5.56 -45.56 20.60
C GLU A 14 -5.77 -44.14 21.21
N VAL A 15 -5.82 -44.05 22.52
CA VAL A 15 -5.91 -42.78 23.23
C VAL A 15 -4.68 -41.91 23.01
N ILE A 16 -3.49 -42.50 23.10
CA ILE A 16 -2.22 -41.79 22.84
C ILE A 16 -2.17 -41.30 21.39
N ALA A 17 -2.53 -42.15 20.43
CA ALA A 17 -2.58 -41.75 19.01
C ALA A 17 -3.58 -40.64 18.76
N ALA A 18 -4.76 -40.68 19.38
CA ALA A 18 -5.76 -39.64 19.25
C ALA A 18 -5.27 -38.29 19.82
N ILE A 19 -4.61 -38.31 20.97
CA ILE A 19 -4.03 -37.09 21.59
C ILE A 19 -2.93 -36.51 20.70
N MET A 20 -2.07 -37.34 20.11
CA MET A 20 -1.02 -36.89 19.19
C MET A 20 -1.60 -36.24 17.93
N LEU A 21 -2.62 -36.83 17.33
CA LEU A 21 -3.32 -36.28 16.18
C LEU A 21 -4.01 -34.95 16.53
N LEU A 22 -4.64 -34.87 17.69
CA LEU A 22 -5.26 -33.65 18.19
C LEU A 22 -4.22 -32.53 18.37
N ALA A 23 -3.06 -32.84 18.95
CA ALA A 23 -1.98 -31.87 19.16
C ALA A 23 -1.44 -31.33 17.82
N ILE A 24 -1.27 -32.18 16.81
CA ILE A 24 -0.85 -31.78 15.46
C ILE A 24 -1.90 -30.89 14.82
N ALA A 25 -3.18 -31.27 14.87
CA ALA A 25 -4.28 -30.49 14.33
C ALA A 25 -4.37 -29.11 15.00
N PHE A 26 -4.25 -29.05 16.31
CA PHE A 26 -4.28 -27.80 17.07
C PHE A 26 -3.11 -26.88 16.70
N THR A 27 -1.91 -27.43 16.55
CA THR A 27 -0.72 -26.66 16.12
C THR A 27 -0.92 -26.07 14.73
N ALA A 28 -1.50 -26.83 13.81
CA ALA A 28 -1.81 -26.35 12.46
C ALA A 28 -2.83 -25.19 12.49
N LEU A 29 -3.88 -25.29 13.29
CA LEU A 29 -4.87 -24.24 13.48
C LEU A 29 -4.27 -22.96 14.07
N MET A 30 -3.38 -23.06 15.04
CA MET A 30 -2.70 -21.92 15.64
C MET A 30 -1.81 -21.20 14.63
N LYS A 31 -1.13 -21.91 13.76
CA LYS A 31 -0.32 -21.31 12.67
C LYS A 31 -1.19 -20.52 11.68
N VAL A 32 -2.32 -21.06 11.29
CA VAL A 32 -3.26 -20.40 10.37
C VAL A 32 -3.84 -19.14 11.01
N ALA A 33 -4.25 -19.19 12.27
CA ALA A 33 -4.76 -18.05 13.00
C ALA A 33 -3.73 -16.92 13.10
N GLY A 34 -2.47 -17.24 13.43
CA GLY A 34 -1.38 -16.27 13.50
C GLY A 34 -1.07 -15.61 12.15
N ALA A 35 -1.08 -16.37 11.06
CA ALA A 35 -0.88 -15.85 9.71
C ALA A 35 -2.02 -14.89 9.30
N SER A 36 -3.26 -15.19 9.67
CA SER A 36 -4.42 -14.34 9.38
C SER A 36 -4.33 -12.97 10.04
N ILE A 37 -3.88 -12.91 11.29
CA ILE A 37 -3.71 -11.63 12.03
C ILE A 37 -2.66 -10.75 11.34
N ASN A 38 -1.54 -11.33 10.92
CA ASN A 38 -0.49 -10.60 10.23
C ASN A 38 -0.95 -10.04 8.87
N LEU A 39 -1.74 -10.81 8.12
CA LEU A 39 -2.31 -10.36 6.84
C LEU A 39 -3.27 -9.19 7.05
N THR A 40 -4.13 -9.25 8.07
CA THR A 40 -5.07 -8.19 8.39
C THR A 40 -4.35 -6.90 8.78
N HIS A 41 -3.30 -7.00 9.58
CA HIS A 41 -2.50 -5.84 9.98
C HIS A 41 -1.79 -5.20 8.79
N ASN A 42 -1.17 -6.00 7.92
CA ASN A 42 -0.54 -5.52 6.70
C ASN A 42 -1.56 -4.83 5.76
N ALA A 43 -2.75 -5.40 5.60
CA ALA A 43 -3.81 -4.81 4.79
C ALA A 43 -4.28 -3.46 5.34
N ALA A 44 -4.40 -3.33 6.67
CA ALA A 44 -4.76 -2.08 7.32
C ALA A 44 -3.71 -0.98 7.08
N GLU A 45 -2.42 -1.28 7.23
CA GLU A 45 -1.34 -0.33 6.98
C GLU A 45 -1.30 0.14 5.51
N HIS A 46 -1.50 -0.78 4.56
CA HIS A 46 -1.59 -0.43 3.13
C HIS A 46 -2.80 0.44 2.83
N SER A 47 -3.95 0.17 3.47
CA SER A 47 -5.16 0.98 3.32
C SER A 47 -4.96 2.39 3.87
N GLU A 48 -4.30 2.53 5.00
CA GLU A 48 -3.94 3.82 5.57
C GLU A 48 -2.97 4.59 4.67
N ALA A 49 -1.93 3.94 4.15
CA ALA A 49 -1.00 4.54 3.19
C ALA A 49 -1.74 5.04 1.92
N ALA A 50 -2.70 4.26 1.41
CA ALA A 50 -3.51 4.65 0.25
C ALA A 50 -4.41 5.85 0.54
N MET A 51 -4.99 5.94 1.73
CA MET A 51 -5.78 7.09 2.16
C MET A 51 -4.94 8.37 2.21
N TRP A 52 -3.76 8.31 2.81
CA TRP A 52 -2.82 9.42 2.86
C TRP A 52 -2.34 9.83 1.46
N ALA A 53 -2.02 8.86 0.60
CA ALA A 53 -1.61 9.09 -0.77
C ALA A 53 -2.70 9.82 -1.57
N ARG A 54 -3.94 9.38 -1.46
CA ARG A 54 -5.09 10.00 -2.12
C ARG A 54 -5.27 11.45 -1.65
N SER A 55 -5.27 11.66 -0.34
CA SER A 55 -5.40 13.01 0.23
C SER A 55 -4.32 13.96 -0.26
N LEU A 56 -3.05 13.49 -0.34
CA LEU A 56 -1.95 14.29 -0.85
C LEU A 56 -2.12 14.60 -2.34
N LEU A 57 -2.42 13.59 -3.16
CA LEU A 57 -2.61 13.77 -4.59
C LEU A 57 -3.79 14.67 -4.92
N ASP A 58 -4.87 14.61 -4.15
CA ASP A 58 -6.06 15.45 -4.33
C ASP A 58 -5.77 16.91 -3.94
N SER A 59 -4.97 17.14 -2.90
CA SER A 59 -4.60 18.48 -2.43
C SER A 59 -3.38 19.07 -3.13
N ALA A 60 -2.54 18.23 -3.73
CA ALA A 60 -1.35 18.68 -4.46
C ALA A 60 -1.76 19.53 -5.67
N PHE A 61 -1.11 20.69 -5.80
CA PHE A 61 -1.33 21.63 -6.91
C PHE A 61 -2.75 22.23 -6.98
N VAL A 62 -3.48 22.28 -5.87
CA VAL A 62 -4.70 23.07 -5.75
C VAL A 62 -4.29 24.52 -5.64
N GLY A 63 -4.56 25.31 -6.69
CA GLY A 63 -4.19 26.74 -6.75
C GLY A 63 -2.73 27.02 -7.14
N GLU A 64 -1.90 26.00 -7.36
CA GLU A 64 -0.55 26.14 -7.87
C GLU A 64 -0.38 25.45 -9.22
N PRO A 65 0.43 25.99 -10.14
CA PRO A 65 0.75 25.29 -11.39
C PRO A 65 1.56 24.03 -11.11
N VAL A 66 1.26 22.97 -11.86
CA VAL A 66 2.05 21.73 -11.81
C VAL A 66 3.45 22.02 -12.37
N ARG A 67 4.48 21.76 -11.58
CA ARG A 67 5.88 21.95 -11.98
C ARG A 67 6.66 20.65 -11.82
N PRO A 68 7.55 20.32 -12.76
CA PRO A 68 8.48 19.20 -12.61
C PRO A 68 9.35 19.36 -11.36
N GLY A 69 9.66 18.26 -10.71
CA GLY A 69 10.55 18.25 -9.56
C GLY A 69 10.11 17.26 -8.49
N GLY A 70 10.98 17.06 -7.51
CA GLY A 70 10.75 16.18 -6.36
C GLY A 70 10.32 17.00 -5.13
N ARG A 71 9.34 16.47 -4.41
CA ARG A 71 8.90 16.97 -3.10
C ARG A 71 8.85 15.80 -2.13
N SER A 72 9.15 16.02 -0.87
CA SER A 72 9.06 14.98 0.16
C SER A 72 8.61 15.57 1.49
N GLY A 73 8.05 14.72 2.33
CA GLY A 73 7.58 15.13 3.64
C GLY A 73 7.11 13.95 4.49
N ARG A 74 6.39 14.26 5.54
CA ARG A 74 5.79 13.29 6.45
C ARG A 74 4.32 13.61 6.65
N PHE A 75 3.49 12.58 6.67
CA PHE A 75 2.09 12.72 7.10
C PHE A 75 2.00 12.71 8.63
N ASN A 76 2.78 11.80 9.25
CA ASN A 76 2.89 11.63 10.68
C ASN A 76 4.27 11.01 11.02
N PRO A 77 4.62 10.73 12.27
CA PRO A 77 5.89 10.09 12.64
C PRO A 77 6.15 8.74 11.95
N GLN A 78 5.10 8.03 11.55
CA GLN A 78 5.15 6.69 11.02
C GLN A 78 5.21 6.67 9.48
N TYR A 79 4.50 7.58 8.79
CA TYR A 79 4.37 7.63 7.33
C TYR A 79 5.15 8.80 6.74
N ARG A 80 6.01 8.48 5.78
CA ARG A 80 6.78 9.45 4.95
C ARG A 80 6.33 9.33 3.51
N TRP A 81 6.49 10.41 2.77
CA TRP A 81 6.15 10.42 1.36
C TRP A 81 7.22 11.13 0.52
N GLN A 82 7.33 10.69 -0.72
CA GLN A 82 8.12 11.32 -1.77
C GLN A 82 7.27 11.40 -3.02
N LEU A 83 7.15 12.57 -3.60
CA LEU A 83 6.40 12.85 -4.82
C LEU A 83 7.36 13.34 -5.87
N ASP A 84 7.45 12.64 -7.00
CA ASP A 84 8.21 13.02 -8.16
C ASP A 84 7.26 13.38 -9.30
N VAL A 85 7.45 14.57 -9.88
CA VAL A 85 6.64 15.10 -10.97
C VAL A 85 7.50 15.21 -12.21
N THR A 86 7.12 14.50 -13.26
CA THR A 86 7.84 14.47 -14.54
C THR A 86 6.90 14.82 -15.69
N PRO A 87 7.36 15.54 -16.74
CA PRO A 87 6.57 15.75 -17.93
C PRO A 87 6.28 14.42 -18.62
N TRP A 88 5.03 14.19 -19.03
CA TRP A 88 4.63 13.01 -19.76
C TRP A 88 4.81 13.22 -21.27
N ASN A 89 5.86 12.66 -21.83
CA ASN A 89 6.25 12.88 -23.24
C ASN A 89 5.76 11.79 -24.21
N GLN A 90 4.92 10.86 -23.76
CA GLN A 90 4.42 9.77 -24.62
C GLN A 90 3.19 10.14 -25.46
N ALA A 91 2.58 11.27 -25.22
CA ALA A 91 1.59 11.81 -26.14
C ALA A 91 2.36 12.42 -27.32
N GLY A 92 2.23 11.86 -28.51
CA GLY A 92 2.89 12.27 -29.77
C GLY A 92 3.13 13.79 -29.96
N PRO A 93 3.46 14.28 -31.14
CA PRO A 93 3.85 15.67 -31.31
C PRO A 93 2.77 16.59 -30.71
N ALA A 94 3.21 17.48 -29.81
CA ALA A 94 2.34 18.46 -29.20
C ALA A 94 1.51 19.15 -30.28
N LEU A 95 0.19 19.11 -30.16
CA LEU A 95 -0.69 19.82 -31.09
C LEU A 95 -0.28 21.30 -31.09
N PRO A 96 -0.04 21.91 -32.27
CA PRO A 96 0.29 23.31 -32.34
C PRO A 96 -0.81 24.15 -31.66
N GLY A 97 -0.44 24.91 -30.62
CA GLY A 97 -1.38 25.70 -29.83
C GLY A 97 -1.91 25.05 -28.54
N ALA A 98 -1.50 23.81 -28.23
CA ALA A 98 -1.85 23.20 -26.94
C ALA A 98 -1.09 23.89 -25.80
N THR A 99 -1.82 24.62 -24.98
CA THR A 99 -1.30 25.28 -23.76
C THR A 99 -1.29 24.37 -22.54
N LEU A 100 -1.76 23.11 -22.69
CA LEU A 100 -1.85 22.13 -21.63
C LEU A 100 -0.77 21.06 -21.81
N GLN A 101 -0.03 20.79 -20.77
CA GLN A 101 0.96 19.72 -20.70
C GLN A 101 0.52 18.64 -19.71
N LEU A 102 0.74 17.38 -20.07
CA LEU A 102 0.48 16.26 -19.19
C LEU A 102 1.71 15.98 -18.31
N TYR A 103 1.50 15.79 -17.03
CA TYR A 103 2.53 15.44 -16.06
C TYR A 103 2.21 14.09 -15.42
N GLN A 104 3.24 13.29 -15.24
CA GLN A 104 3.18 12.09 -14.43
C GLN A 104 3.59 12.42 -13.01
N LEU A 105 2.77 12.01 -12.07
CA LEU A 105 3.01 12.12 -10.64
C LEU A 105 3.26 10.73 -10.09
N ASP A 106 4.47 10.48 -9.60
CA ASP A 106 4.88 9.25 -8.93
C ASP A 106 5.02 9.53 -7.43
N LEU A 107 4.10 8.99 -6.64
CA LEU A 107 4.09 9.13 -5.19
C LEU A 107 4.50 7.82 -4.54
N THR A 108 5.53 7.87 -3.71
CA THR A 108 5.95 6.76 -2.85
C THR A 108 5.61 7.11 -1.41
N VAL A 109 4.83 6.26 -0.76
CA VAL A 109 4.55 6.34 0.68
C VAL A 109 5.32 5.22 1.36
N SER A 110 6.11 5.53 2.37
CA SER A 110 6.95 4.58 3.12
C SER A 110 6.65 4.62 4.61
N TRP A 111 6.64 3.44 5.24
CA TRP A 111 6.40 3.27 6.68
C TRP A 111 7.17 2.09 7.25
N GLY A 112 7.09 1.90 8.55
CA GLY A 112 7.74 0.81 9.26
C GLY A 112 9.16 1.13 9.73
N PRO A 113 9.81 0.16 10.39
CA PRO A 113 11.13 0.36 10.96
C PRO A 113 12.21 0.52 9.87
N PRO A 114 13.28 1.30 10.13
CA PRO A 114 14.35 1.53 9.15
C PRO A 114 15.02 0.24 8.64
N ALA A 115 15.04 -0.82 9.45
CA ALA A 115 15.61 -2.11 9.07
C ALA A 115 14.77 -2.88 8.04
N HIS A 116 13.45 -2.65 8.04
CA HIS A 116 12.49 -3.30 7.13
C HIS A 116 11.43 -2.30 6.68
N PRO A 117 11.80 -1.31 5.86
CA PRO A 117 10.85 -0.33 5.38
C PRO A 117 9.85 -0.98 4.42
N ARG A 118 8.59 -0.62 4.59
CA ARG A 118 7.51 -0.97 3.66
C ARG A 118 7.19 0.25 2.82
N SER A 119 6.75 0.06 1.61
CA SER A 119 6.36 1.14 0.72
C SER A 119 5.20 0.76 -0.18
N ALA A 120 4.43 1.76 -0.56
CA ALA A 120 3.42 1.67 -1.61
C ALA A 120 3.66 2.79 -2.62
N HIS A 121 3.48 2.45 -3.91
CA HIS A 121 3.69 3.37 -5.01
C HIS A 121 2.37 3.68 -5.69
N PHE A 122 2.13 4.96 -5.91
CA PHE A 122 0.92 5.47 -6.55
C PHE A 122 1.34 6.33 -7.73
N ARG A 123 0.74 6.09 -8.89
CA ARG A 123 1.00 6.84 -10.11
C ARG A 123 -0.29 7.42 -10.64
N THR A 124 -0.24 8.68 -11.03
CA THR A 124 -1.36 9.35 -11.68
C THR A 124 -0.85 10.32 -12.74
N LEU A 125 -1.74 10.72 -13.64
CA LEU A 125 -1.47 11.74 -14.64
C LEU A 125 -2.31 12.97 -14.33
N ARG A 126 -1.72 14.15 -14.48
CA ARG A 126 -2.40 15.42 -14.27
C ARG A 126 -2.10 16.39 -15.42
N LEU A 127 -3.14 17.07 -15.87
CA LEU A 127 -2.99 18.17 -16.81
C LEU A 127 -2.54 19.42 -16.05
N GLY A 128 -1.44 20.03 -16.51
CA GLY A 128 -0.97 21.32 -16.03
C GLY A 128 -1.12 22.36 -17.14
N GLY A 129 -1.53 23.57 -16.75
CA GLY A 129 -1.50 24.72 -17.65
C GLY A 129 -0.05 25.21 -17.86
N PRO A 130 0.19 26.06 -18.87
CA PRO A 130 1.49 26.65 -19.09
C PRO A 130 1.91 27.41 -17.85
N VAL A 131 3.15 27.21 -17.41
CA VAL A 131 3.78 28.12 -16.47
C VAL A 131 3.89 29.45 -17.24
N LEU A 132 3.00 30.37 -16.99
CA LEU A 132 3.21 31.76 -17.43
C LEU A 132 4.54 32.16 -16.79
N ALA A 133 5.59 32.21 -17.61
CA ALA A 133 6.84 32.82 -17.21
C ALA A 133 6.45 34.22 -16.76
N GLY A 134 6.50 34.46 -15.43
CA GLY A 134 6.20 35.76 -14.87
C GLY A 134 7.03 36.78 -15.65
N ASN A 135 6.38 37.76 -16.20
CA ASN A 135 7.00 38.90 -16.85
C ASN A 135 8.09 39.42 -15.92
N ALA A 136 9.33 39.09 -16.22
CA ALA A 136 10.44 39.93 -15.83
C ALA A 136 10.27 41.22 -16.64
N GLN A 137 9.34 42.04 -16.20
CA GLN A 137 9.23 43.39 -16.68
C GLN A 137 10.41 44.13 -16.09
N ALA A 138 11.48 44.18 -16.87
CA ALA A 138 12.49 45.17 -16.70
C ALA A 138 11.78 46.53 -16.81
N SER A 139 11.71 47.23 -15.70
CA SER A 139 11.43 48.68 -15.71
C SER A 139 12.67 49.42 -16.16
N PRO A 140 12.52 50.48 -16.95
CA PRO A 140 13.58 51.33 -17.45
C PRO A 140 14.35 52.07 -16.35
#